data_752c5a23fdac5bf91eaadb255c611c8e
#
_entry.id   752c5a23fdac5bf91eaadb255c611c8e
#
_cell.length_a   1.000
_cell.length_b   1.000
_cell.length_c   1.000
_cell.angle_alpha   90.00
_cell.angle_beta   90.00
_cell.angle_gamma   90.00
#
_symmetry.space_group_name_H-M   'P 1'
#
loop_
_entity.id
_entity.type
_entity.pdbx_description
1 polymer ?
#
loop_
_entity_poly.entity_id
_entity_poly.type
_entity_poly.pdbx_seq_one_letter_code
_entity_poly.pdbx_strand_id
1 'polypeptide(L)'
;MILMETQDGFILNVSNLTVEISNQPIINNLNFKIQRGITLAIVGPNGAGKTTLFRALLNLVPYSGKIEWREKVKIGYVPQILSVRDIPISVKEFLAFKNESPQDMQAVLAAVGLDSEAVIGKSLATLSGGQMRRVLIAWAIVDKPDVLLFDEPTSGVDLDSEEAIYGMLRRLTEKNEITLLLISHDLHIVREYSDYALALNKCVVFFGESKEVMNPDTQKQIYGEPICREYGETHV
;
A
#
# COMPACT_ATOMS: atom_id res chain seq x y z
N MET A 1 -12.48 37.68 -7.79
CA MET A 1 -12.84 36.50 -8.59
C MET A 1 -11.90 35.39 -8.05
N ILE A 2 -12.39 34.68 -7.03
CA ILE A 2 -11.65 33.59 -6.36
C ILE A 2 -11.68 32.45 -7.35
N LEU A 3 -10.51 32.11 -7.92
CA LEU A 3 -10.32 30.86 -8.66
C LEU A 3 -10.57 29.75 -7.64
N MET A 4 -11.69 29.04 -7.79
CA MET A 4 -11.87 27.73 -7.19
C MET A 4 -10.77 26.85 -7.78
N GLU A 5 -9.71 26.57 -7.00
CA GLU A 5 -8.79 25.49 -7.30
C GLU A 5 -9.64 24.23 -7.35
N THR A 6 -9.78 23.70 -8.54
CA THR A 6 -10.52 22.47 -8.81
C THR A 6 -9.86 21.34 -8.02
N GLN A 7 -10.61 20.64 -7.17
CA GLN A 7 -10.23 19.43 -6.45
C GLN A 7 -9.94 18.24 -7.40
N ASP A 8 -9.69 18.50 -8.67
CA ASP A 8 -9.76 17.52 -9.75
C ASP A 8 -8.53 16.63 -9.95
N GLY A 9 -7.52 16.71 -9.07
CA GLY A 9 -6.30 15.89 -9.22
C GLY A 9 -6.03 14.87 -8.11
N PHE A 10 -6.43 15.17 -6.87
CA PHE A 10 -6.07 14.34 -5.72
C PHE A 10 -7.05 13.19 -5.47
N ILE A 11 -6.50 12.00 -5.19
CA ILE A 11 -7.28 10.83 -4.79
C ILE A 11 -7.40 10.72 -3.27
N LEU A 12 -6.40 11.26 -2.54
CA LEU A 12 -6.34 11.28 -1.08
C LEU A 12 -5.80 12.63 -0.60
N ASN A 13 -6.45 13.19 0.42
CA ASN A 13 -5.97 14.33 1.19
C ASN A 13 -5.98 13.99 2.69
N VAL A 14 -4.83 14.08 3.33
CA VAL A 14 -4.65 13.85 4.76
C VAL A 14 -4.21 15.15 5.42
N SER A 15 -4.95 15.58 6.44
CA SER A 15 -4.69 16.86 7.14
C SER A 15 -4.70 16.67 8.65
N ASN A 16 -3.59 17.06 9.30
CA ASN A 16 -3.40 17.06 10.76
C ASN A 16 -3.70 15.67 11.38
N LEU A 17 -3.42 14.59 10.65
CA LEU A 17 -3.70 13.23 11.11
C LEU A 17 -2.83 12.89 12.32
N THR A 18 -3.49 12.58 13.43
CA THR A 18 -2.86 12.10 14.66
C THR A 18 -3.52 10.80 15.10
N VAL A 19 -2.70 9.78 15.40
CA VAL A 19 -3.16 8.48 15.89
C VAL A 19 -2.47 8.18 17.21
N GLU A 20 -3.28 7.88 18.24
CA GLU A 20 -2.81 7.47 19.55
C GLU A 20 -3.29 6.06 19.86
N ILE A 21 -2.40 5.23 20.39
CA ILE A 21 -2.72 3.88 20.88
C ILE A 21 -2.28 3.80 22.33
N SER A 22 -3.20 3.46 23.25
CA SER A 22 -2.95 3.39 24.69
C SER A 22 -2.31 4.67 25.25
N ASN A 23 -2.80 5.85 24.85
CA ASN A 23 -2.30 7.18 25.21
C ASN A 23 -0.85 7.46 24.78
N GLN A 24 -0.34 6.71 23.80
CA GLN A 24 0.96 6.98 23.19
C GLN A 24 0.76 7.46 21.74
N PRO A 25 1.33 8.60 21.37
CA PRO A 25 1.27 9.08 19.98
C PRO A 25 2.11 8.17 19.07
N ILE A 26 1.44 7.56 18.10
CA ILE A 26 2.07 6.72 17.07
C ILE A 26 2.30 7.55 15.80
N ILE A 27 1.35 8.41 15.45
CA ILE A 27 1.44 9.37 14.34
C ILE A 27 1.06 10.72 14.89
N ASN A 28 1.84 11.75 14.57
CA ASN A 28 1.59 13.10 15.06
C ASN A 28 1.58 14.11 13.90
N ASN A 29 0.45 14.80 13.73
CA ASN A 29 0.25 15.90 12.79
C ASN A 29 0.73 15.62 11.36
N LEU A 30 0.32 14.47 10.79
CA LEU A 30 0.69 14.06 9.45
C LEU A 30 -0.15 14.79 8.41
N ASN A 31 0.51 15.41 7.42
CA ASN A 31 -0.12 16.13 6.32
C ASN A 31 0.49 15.68 5.00
N PHE A 32 -0.34 15.25 4.03
CA PHE A 32 0.09 14.95 2.66
C PHE A 32 -1.11 14.80 1.73
N LYS A 33 -0.87 14.96 0.42
CA LYS A 33 -1.87 14.75 -0.64
C LYS A 33 -1.28 13.84 -1.71
N ILE A 34 -2.12 13.02 -2.32
CA ILE A 34 -1.71 12.05 -3.35
C ILE A 34 -2.57 12.25 -4.59
N GLN A 35 -1.94 12.37 -5.75
CA GLN A 35 -2.61 12.37 -7.05
C GLN A 35 -2.97 10.94 -7.47
N ARG A 36 -3.91 10.83 -8.41
CA ARG A 36 -4.31 9.55 -9.00
C ARG A 36 -3.19 8.97 -9.86
N GLY A 37 -3.04 7.66 -9.82
CA GLY A 37 -2.15 6.91 -10.73
C GLY A 37 -0.68 6.89 -10.33
N ILE A 38 -0.31 7.49 -9.19
CA ILE A 38 1.07 7.45 -8.69
C ILE A 38 1.31 6.27 -7.76
N THR A 39 2.57 5.89 -7.62
CA THR A 39 3.05 4.96 -6.60
C THR A 39 3.78 5.73 -5.50
N LEU A 40 3.21 5.76 -4.29
CA LEU A 40 3.83 6.34 -3.10
C LEU A 40 4.37 5.23 -2.19
N ALA A 41 5.68 5.20 -1.98
CA ALA A 41 6.28 4.35 -0.96
C ALA A 41 6.24 5.02 0.42
N ILE A 42 5.89 4.24 1.45
CA ILE A 42 5.95 4.65 2.85
C ILE A 42 7.11 3.89 3.50
N VAL A 43 8.12 4.63 3.91
CA VAL A 43 9.37 4.09 4.47
C VAL A 43 9.56 4.54 5.92
N GLY A 44 10.51 3.95 6.61
CA GLY A 44 10.86 4.32 7.99
C GLY A 44 11.18 3.11 8.87
N PRO A 45 11.73 3.32 10.06
CA PRO A 45 12.12 2.25 10.96
C PRO A 45 10.92 1.41 11.46
N ASN A 46 11.22 0.27 12.06
CA ASN A 46 10.19 -0.54 12.72
C ASN A 46 9.56 0.26 13.87
N GLY A 47 8.24 0.18 13.99
CA GLY A 47 7.50 0.97 14.98
C GLY A 47 7.25 2.43 14.61
N ALA A 48 7.66 2.88 13.41
CA ALA A 48 7.45 4.26 12.93
C ALA A 48 5.98 4.65 12.72
N GLY A 49 5.06 3.69 12.71
CA GLY A 49 3.62 3.95 12.49
C GLY A 49 3.12 3.63 11.07
N LYS A 50 3.93 3.01 10.21
CA LYS A 50 3.57 2.74 8.79
C LYS A 50 2.27 1.94 8.65
N THR A 51 2.18 0.76 9.27
CA THR A 51 0.95 -0.06 9.26
C THR A 51 -0.20 0.65 10.00
N THR A 52 0.11 1.45 11.03
CA THR A 52 -0.90 2.26 11.73
C THR A 52 -1.48 3.32 10.81
N LEU A 53 -0.66 3.95 9.96
CA LEU A 53 -1.14 4.86 8.92
C LEU A 53 -2.13 4.15 7.98
N PHE A 54 -1.80 2.97 7.46
CA PHE A 54 -2.74 2.22 6.61
C PHE A 54 -4.04 1.88 7.34
N ARG A 55 -3.96 1.50 8.61
CA ARG A 55 -5.17 1.24 9.42
C ARG A 55 -6.02 2.49 9.61
N ALA A 56 -5.40 3.66 9.79
CA ALA A 56 -6.11 4.93 9.89
C ALA A 56 -6.76 5.30 8.54
N LEU A 57 -6.03 5.17 7.41
CA LEU A 57 -6.55 5.39 6.07
C LEU A 57 -7.76 4.50 5.73
N LEU A 58 -7.80 3.28 6.28
CA LEU A 58 -8.91 2.32 6.16
C LEU A 58 -9.99 2.50 7.25
N ASN A 59 -9.87 3.50 8.12
CA ASN A 59 -10.78 3.73 9.25
C ASN A 59 -10.88 2.52 10.22
N LEU A 60 -9.78 1.77 10.38
CA LEU A 60 -9.70 0.60 11.26
C LEU A 60 -9.18 0.93 12.67
N VAL A 61 -8.71 2.14 12.89
CA VAL A 61 -8.26 2.67 14.19
C VAL A 61 -8.79 4.09 14.37
N PRO A 62 -9.05 4.52 15.61
CA PRO A 62 -9.46 5.90 15.88
C PRO A 62 -8.31 6.86 15.58
N TYR A 63 -8.64 8.03 15.05
CA TYR A 63 -7.70 9.11 14.76
C TYR A 63 -8.36 10.47 14.96
N SER A 64 -7.55 11.52 15.06
CA SER A 64 -7.95 12.91 14.94
C SER A 64 -7.34 13.54 13.70
N GLY A 65 -7.87 14.69 13.27
CA GLY A 65 -7.54 15.29 11.97
C GLY A 65 -8.51 14.83 10.88
N LYS A 66 -8.08 14.85 9.64
CA LYS A 66 -8.95 14.60 8.49
C LYS A 66 -8.30 13.67 7.46
N ILE A 67 -9.04 12.67 7.01
CA ILE A 67 -8.70 11.80 5.89
C ILE A 67 -9.83 11.91 4.88
N GLU A 68 -9.53 12.43 3.69
CA GLU A 68 -10.50 12.66 2.63
C GLU A 68 -10.08 11.86 1.39
N TRP A 69 -10.80 10.80 1.12
CA TRP A 69 -10.73 10.11 -0.14
C TRP A 69 -11.62 10.80 -1.18
N ARG A 70 -11.23 10.76 -2.45
CA ARG A 70 -12.12 11.14 -3.54
C ARG A 70 -13.42 10.33 -3.46
N GLU A 71 -14.53 10.93 -3.90
CA GLU A 71 -15.82 10.27 -3.85
C GLU A 71 -15.83 8.92 -4.59
N LYS A 72 -16.44 7.91 -3.96
CA LYS A 72 -16.62 6.55 -4.50
C LYS A 72 -15.32 5.79 -4.79
N VAL A 73 -14.19 6.16 -4.18
CA VAL A 73 -12.93 5.44 -4.31
C VAL A 73 -13.08 4.01 -3.77
N LYS A 74 -12.71 3.04 -4.58
CA LYS A 74 -12.57 1.63 -4.16
C LYS A 74 -11.14 1.38 -3.71
N ILE A 75 -10.98 0.82 -2.51
CA ILE A 75 -9.67 0.55 -1.93
C ILE A 75 -9.46 -0.96 -1.81
N GLY A 76 -8.39 -1.47 -2.43
CA GLY A 76 -7.85 -2.80 -2.18
C GLY A 76 -6.80 -2.74 -1.07
N TYR A 77 -6.73 -3.77 -0.22
CA TYR A 77 -5.71 -3.85 0.84
C TYR A 77 -5.09 -5.23 0.90
N VAL A 78 -3.78 -5.28 0.86
CA VAL A 78 -2.98 -6.50 1.06
C VAL A 78 -2.16 -6.31 2.34
N PRO A 79 -2.51 -7.00 3.44
CA PRO A 79 -1.81 -6.89 4.71
C PRO A 79 -0.46 -7.63 4.67
N GLN A 80 0.46 -7.24 5.56
CA GLN A 80 1.77 -7.89 5.73
C GLN A 80 1.63 -9.37 6.08
N ILE A 81 0.75 -9.69 7.03
CA ILE A 81 0.49 -11.05 7.48
C ILE A 81 -1.01 -11.32 7.38
N LEU A 82 -1.35 -12.40 6.70
CA LEU A 82 -2.70 -12.97 6.75
C LEU A 82 -2.60 -14.42 7.18
N SER A 83 -3.04 -14.72 8.41
CA SER A 83 -3.09 -16.08 8.95
C SER A 83 -4.32 -16.80 8.42
N VAL A 84 -4.29 -17.17 7.13
CA VAL A 84 -5.36 -17.98 6.51
C VAL A 84 -5.01 -19.46 6.37
N ARG A 85 -3.80 -19.86 6.81
CA ARG A 85 -3.34 -21.26 6.67
C ARG A 85 -4.18 -22.25 7.44
N ASP A 86 -4.81 -21.80 8.52
CA ASP A 86 -5.66 -22.66 9.37
C ASP A 86 -7.12 -22.69 8.89
N ILE A 87 -7.45 -21.94 7.84
CA ILE A 87 -8.81 -21.90 7.29
C ILE A 87 -8.88 -22.91 6.13
N PRO A 88 -9.73 -23.97 6.22
CA PRO A 88 -9.80 -25.02 5.21
C PRO A 88 -10.66 -24.59 4.01
N ILE A 89 -10.26 -23.50 3.34
CA ILE A 89 -10.93 -22.99 2.14
C ILE A 89 -10.02 -23.08 0.92
N SER A 90 -10.60 -23.25 -0.25
CA SER A 90 -9.91 -23.22 -1.53
C SER A 90 -9.70 -21.77 -2.01
N VAL A 91 -8.79 -21.59 -2.98
CA VAL A 91 -8.59 -20.30 -3.67
C VAL A 91 -9.91 -19.81 -4.28
N LYS A 92 -10.71 -20.72 -4.87
CA LYS A 92 -12.02 -20.40 -5.44
C LYS A 92 -12.97 -19.81 -4.38
N GLU A 93 -13.12 -20.50 -3.25
CA GLU A 93 -13.98 -20.05 -2.15
C GLU A 93 -13.52 -18.72 -1.58
N PHE A 94 -12.20 -18.53 -1.45
CA PHE A 94 -11.63 -17.27 -0.98
C PHE A 94 -11.94 -16.10 -1.93
N LEU A 95 -11.74 -16.27 -3.23
CA LEU A 95 -12.07 -15.24 -4.22
C LEU A 95 -13.57 -14.98 -4.31
N ALA A 96 -14.40 -16.00 -4.07
CA ALA A 96 -15.86 -15.90 -4.11
C ALA A 96 -16.45 -14.96 -3.03
N PHE A 97 -15.71 -14.64 -1.96
CA PHE A 97 -16.14 -13.61 -1.00
C PHE A 97 -16.32 -12.23 -1.63
N LYS A 98 -15.74 -11.98 -2.79
CA LYS A 98 -15.90 -10.73 -3.55
C LYS A 98 -17.14 -10.73 -4.48
N ASN A 99 -17.91 -11.83 -4.51
CA ASN A 99 -19.08 -12.02 -5.40
C ASN A 99 -18.78 -11.84 -6.90
N GLU A 100 -17.54 -12.10 -7.33
CA GLU A 100 -17.12 -11.97 -8.71
C GLU A 100 -17.42 -13.24 -9.53
N SER A 101 -17.53 -13.07 -10.86
CA SER A 101 -17.78 -14.19 -11.75
C SER A 101 -16.59 -15.17 -11.83
N PRO A 102 -16.81 -16.44 -12.18
CA PRO A 102 -15.71 -17.38 -12.42
C PRO A 102 -14.71 -16.89 -13.46
N GLN A 103 -15.16 -16.15 -14.48
CA GLN A 103 -14.32 -15.57 -15.52
C GLN A 103 -13.41 -14.47 -14.93
N ASP A 104 -13.94 -13.60 -14.07
CA ASP A 104 -13.14 -12.55 -13.40
C ASP A 104 -12.11 -13.17 -12.46
N MET A 105 -12.47 -14.24 -11.74
CA MET A 105 -11.53 -14.98 -10.88
C MET A 105 -10.37 -15.57 -11.70
N GLN A 106 -10.64 -16.17 -12.85
CA GLN A 106 -9.59 -16.69 -13.73
C GLN A 106 -8.71 -15.57 -14.30
N ALA A 107 -9.34 -14.49 -14.76
CA ALA A 107 -8.63 -13.34 -15.31
C ALA A 107 -7.69 -12.71 -14.29
N VAL A 108 -8.13 -12.54 -13.04
CA VAL A 108 -7.30 -11.94 -11.99
C VAL A 108 -6.16 -12.86 -11.55
N LEU A 109 -6.36 -14.18 -11.48
CA LEU A 109 -5.30 -15.14 -11.20
C LEU A 109 -4.23 -15.12 -12.30
N ALA A 110 -4.64 -15.07 -13.56
CA ALA A 110 -3.71 -14.91 -14.68
C ALA A 110 -2.96 -13.57 -14.64
N ALA A 111 -3.64 -12.47 -14.27
CA ALA A 111 -3.01 -11.14 -14.13
C ALA A 111 -1.91 -11.10 -13.07
N VAL A 112 -2.03 -11.90 -12.00
CA VAL A 112 -0.98 -12.04 -10.98
C VAL A 112 0.04 -13.16 -11.30
N GLY A 113 -0.01 -13.72 -12.52
CA GLY A 113 0.93 -14.74 -12.99
C GLY A 113 0.75 -16.11 -12.33
N LEU A 114 -0.48 -16.47 -11.97
CA LEU A 114 -0.85 -17.80 -11.52
C LEU A 114 -1.61 -18.53 -12.62
N ASP A 115 -1.27 -19.82 -12.82
CA ASP A 115 -2.09 -20.72 -13.62
C ASP A 115 -3.39 -21.00 -12.87
N SER A 116 -4.50 -20.44 -13.37
CA SER A 116 -5.79 -20.51 -12.70
C SER A 116 -6.31 -21.95 -12.56
N GLU A 117 -6.10 -22.81 -13.56
CA GLU A 117 -6.53 -24.20 -13.53
C GLU A 117 -5.74 -24.99 -12.46
N ALA A 118 -4.46 -24.71 -12.34
CA ALA A 118 -3.59 -25.38 -11.38
C ALA A 118 -3.83 -24.95 -9.92
N VAL A 119 -4.34 -23.74 -9.66
CA VAL A 119 -4.41 -23.20 -8.29
C VAL A 119 -5.83 -23.02 -7.76
N ILE A 120 -6.85 -22.83 -8.60
CA ILE A 120 -8.19 -22.43 -8.16
C ILE A 120 -8.85 -23.41 -7.21
N GLY A 121 -8.58 -24.70 -7.37
CA GLY A 121 -9.11 -25.79 -6.51
C GLY A 121 -8.24 -26.10 -5.30
N LYS A 122 -7.02 -25.51 -5.19
CA LYS A 122 -6.12 -25.79 -4.05
C LYS A 122 -6.60 -25.11 -2.78
N SER A 123 -6.40 -25.78 -1.64
CA SER A 123 -6.54 -25.15 -0.33
C SER A 123 -5.48 -24.05 -0.16
N LEU A 124 -5.85 -22.91 0.44
CA LEU A 124 -4.93 -21.83 0.77
C LEU A 124 -3.75 -22.33 1.62
N ALA A 125 -3.99 -23.30 2.50
CA ALA A 125 -2.97 -23.91 3.35
C ALA A 125 -1.84 -24.60 2.59
N THR A 126 -2.09 -25.05 1.35
CA THR A 126 -1.14 -25.80 0.52
C THR A 126 -0.35 -24.94 -0.45
N LEU A 127 -0.62 -23.66 -0.50
CA LEU A 127 0.08 -22.71 -1.38
C LEU A 127 1.48 -22.41 -0.84
N SER A 128 2.44 -22.22 -1.76
CA SER A 128 3.73 -21.63 -1.40
C SER A 128 3.54 -20.16 -0.94
N GLY A 129 4.53 -19.61 -0.22
CA GLY A 129 4.47 -18.20 0.21
C GLY A 129 4.21 -17.23 -0.95
N GLY A 130 4.93 -17.41 -2.07
CA GLY A 130 4.75 -16.59 -3.27
C GLY A 130 3.38 -16.79 -3.93
N GLN A 131 2.87 -18.03 -4.00
CA GLN A 131 1.52 -18.30 -4.52
C GLN A 131 0.45 -17.66 -3.63
N MET A 132 0.56 -17.81 -2.31
CA MET A 132 -0.36 -17.19 -1.36
C MET A 132 -0.38 -15.66 -1.54
N ARG A 133 0.82 -15.04 -1.64
CA ARG A 133 0.93 -13.59 -1.83
C ARG A 133 0.23 -13.13 -3.11
N ARG A 134 0.45 -13.84 -4.22
CA ARG A 134 -0.23 -13.56 -5.50
C ARG A 134 -1.75 -13.76 -5.42
N VAL A 135 -2.24 -14.75 -4.68
CA VAL A 135 -3.68 -14.93 -4.43
C VAL A 135 -4.26 -13.77 -3.62
N LEU A 136 -3.53 -13.26 -2.60
CA LEU A 136 -3.95 -12.08 -1.84
C LEU A 136 -4.00 -10.81 -2.70
N ILE A 137 -3.03 -10.64 -3.61
CA ILE A 137 -3.07 -9.55 -4.58
C ILE A 137 -4.26 -9.69 -5.51
N ALA A 138 -4.49 -10.91 -6.06
CA ALA A 138 -5.65 -11.20 -6.90
C ALA A 138 -6.97 -10.83 -6.19
N TRP A 139 -7.10 -11.21 -4.91
CA TRP A 139 -8.27 -10.86 -4.09
C TRP A 139 -8.43 -9.35 -3.90
N ALA A 140 -7.32 -8.61 -3.72
CA ALA A 140 -7.35 -7.16 -3.53
C ALA A 140 -7.70 -6.38 -4.80
N ILE A 141 -7.43 -6.94 -6.00
CA ILE A 141 -7.61 -6.25 -7.28
C ILE A 141 -8.82 -6.76 -8.10
N VAL A 142 -9.48 -7.85 -7.69
CA VAL A 142 -10.56 -8.47 -8.48
C VAL A 142 -11.74 -7.54 -8.72
N ASP A 143 -12.10 -6.69 -7.76
CA ASP A 143 -13.16 -5.68 -7.86
C ASP A 143 -12.69 -4.33 -8.42
N LYS A 144 -11.52 -4.32 -9.08
CA LYS A 144 -10.96 -3.18 -9.81
C LYS A 144 -10.87 -1.92 -8.93
N PRO A 145 -10.00 -1.94 -7.89
CA PRO A 145 -9.84 -0.80 -7.00
C PRO A 145 -9.19 0.39 -7.70
N ASP A 146 -9.50 1.61 -7.25
CA ASP A 146 -8.82 2.85 -7.66
C ASP A 146 -7.49 3.03 -6.89
N VAL A 147 -7.44 2.49 -5.67
CA VAL A 147 -6.27 2.56 -4.78
C VAL A 147 -5.95 1.17 -4.26
N LEU A 148 -4.67 0.81 -4.26
CA LEU A 148 -4.15 -0.40 -3.62
C LEU A 148 -3.21 -0.02 -2.49
N LEU A 149 -3.55 -0.44 -1.28
CA LEU A 149 -2.67 -0.35 -0.11
C LEU A 149 -1.94 -1.69 0.05
N PHE A 150 -0.61 -1.64 0.09
CA PHE A 150 0.22 -2.85 0.11
C PHE A 150 1.24 -2.80 1.24
N ASP A 151 1.00 -3.58 2.29
CA ASP A 151 1.81 -3.58 3.50
C ASP A 151 2.89 -4.67 3.41
N GLU A 152 4.16 -4.27 3.20
CA GLU A 152 5.35 -5.13 3.09
C GLU A 152 5.13 -6.38 2.22
N PRO A 153 5.05 -6.22 0.87
CA PRO A 153 4.67 -7.29 -0.06
C PRO A 153 5.53 -8.54 -0.03
N THR A 154 6.75 -8.43 0.42
CA THR A 154 7.80 -9.45 0.24
C THR A 154 8.31 -10.04 1.54
N SER A 155 7.69 -9.69 2.67
CA SER A 155 8.03 -10.28 3.96
C SER A 155 7.93 -11.82 3.91
N GLY A 156 9.08 -12.50 3.98
CA GLY A 156 9.18 -13.97 3.96
C GLY A 156 9.18 -14.61 2.57
N VAL A 157 9.49 -13.86 1.52
CA VAL A 157 9.64 -14.32 0.13
C VAL A 157 11.13 -14.23 -0.27
N ASP A 158 11.58 -15.10 -1.17
CA ASP A 158 12.94 -15.03 -1.74
C ASP A 158 13.09 -13.85 -2.71
N LEU A 159 14.34 -13.42 -2.96
CA LEU A 159 14.66 -12.23 -3.77
C LEU A 159 14.07 -12.28 -5.20
N ASP A 160 14.16 -13.43 -5.87
CA ASP A 160 13.67 -13.57 -7.26
C ASP A 160 12.14 -13.42 -7.30
N SER A 161 11.46 -13.97 -6.30
CA SER A 161 10.00 -13.82 -6.13
C SER A 161 9.61 -12.40 -5.75
N GLU A 162 10.46 -11.68 -5.02
CA GLU A 162 10.28 -10.29 -4.64
C GLU A 162 10.22 -9.37 -5.86
N GLU A 163 11.25 -9.39 -6.71
CA GLU A 163 11.31 -8.60 -7.94
C GLU A 163 10.13 -8.91 -8.87
N ALA A 164 9.76 -10.21 -8.97
CA ALA A 164 8.62 -10.63 -9.77
C ALA A 164 7.29 -10.03 -9.27
N ILE A 165 7.10 -9.89 -7.94
CA ILE A 165 5.92 -9.27 -7.33
C ILE A 165 5.89 -7.77 -7.63
N TYR A 166 7.00 -7.05 -7.43
CA TYR A 166 7.04 -5.60 -7.71
C TYR A 166 6.88 -5.29 -9.20
N GLY A 167 7.54 -6.04 -10.08
CA GLY A 167 7.36 -5.91 -11.52
C GLY A 167 5.92 -6.20 -11.99
N MET A 168 5.24 -7.13 -11.34
CA MET A 168 3.82 -7.39 -11.56
C MET A 168 2.96 -6.22 -11.07
N LEU A 169 3.19 -5.70 -9.86
CA LEU A 169 2.46 -4.56 -9.30
C LEU A 169 2.59 -3.34 -10.22
N ARG A 170 3.80 -3.02 -10.66
CA ARG A 170 4.05 -1.92 -11.60
C ARG A 170 3.21 -2.06 -12.87
N ARG A 171 3.22 -3.25 -13.50
CA ARG A 171 2.38 -3.50 -14.70
C ARG A 171 0.88 -3.35 -14.41
N LEU A 172 0.42 -3.75 -13.23
CA LEU A 172 -0.99 -3.63 -12.84
C LEU A 172 -1.38 -2.17 -12.61
N THR A 173 -0.52 -1.38 -11.95
CA THR A 173 -0.79 0.05 -11.68
C THR A 173 -0.76 0.87 -12.96
N GLU A 174 0.27 0.71 -13.79
CA GLU A 174 0.39 1.41 -15.07
C GLU A 174 -0.79 1.10 -16.03
N LYS A 175 -1.16 -0.18 -16.15
CA LYS A 175 -2.24 -0.61 -17.06
C LYS A 175 -3.63 -0.13 -16.65
N ASN A 176 -3.88 -0.04 -15.34
CA ASN A 176 -5.22 0.22 -14.80
C ASN A 176 -5.35 1.59 -14.12
N GLU A 177 -4.31 2.43 -14.19
CA GLU A 177 -4.24 3.73 -13.50
C GLU A 177 -4.54 3.63 -11.99
N ILE A 178 -4.12 2.53 -11.36
CA ILE A 178 -4.30 2.29 -9.92
C ILE A 178 -3.27 3.12 -9.16
N THR A 179 -3.72 3.87 -8.17
CA THR A 179 -2.82 4.53 -7.21
C THR A 179 -2.32 3.49 -6.21
N LEU A 180 -1.00 3.34 -6.06
CA LEU A 180 -0.40 2.38 -5.15
C LEU A 180 0.23 3.08 -3.95
N LEU A 181 -0.19 2.72 -2.74
CA LEU A 181 0.52 3.04 -1.51
C LEU A 181 1.23 1.78 -1.03
N LEU A 182 2.55 1.82 -0.98
CA LEU A 182 3.40 0.69 -0.70
C LEU A 182 4.23 0.91 0.55
N ILE A 183 4.10 0.07 1.56
CA ILE A 183 5.05 0.04 2.68
C ILE A 183 6.20 -0.88 2.30
N SER A 184 7.43 -0.37 2.36
CA SER A 184 8.65 -1.17 2.19
C SER A 184 9.75 -0.67 3.12
N HIS A 185 10.63 -1.57 3.51
CA HIS A 185 11.87 -1.27 4.22
C HIS A 185 13.10 -1.33 3.31
N ASP A 186 12.95 -1.81 2.08
CA ASP A 186 14.03 -1.85 1.08
C ASP A 186 14.02 -0.58 0.22
N LEU A 187 15.05 0.25 0.40
CA LEU A 187 15.19 1.52 -0.32
C LEU A 187 15.53 1.35 -1.80
N HIS A 188 16.10 0.21 -2.22
CA HIS A 188 16.34 -0.08 -3.63
C HIS A 188 15.02 -0.32 -4.34
N ILE A 189 14.15 -1.11 -3.74
CA ILE A 189 12.78 -1.35 -4.23
C ILE A 189 12.00 -0.03 -4.30
N VAL A 190 12.06 0.78 -3.24
CA VAL A 190 11.41 2.10 -3.21
C VAL A 190 11.87 2.97 -4.37
N ARG A 191 13.17 3.08 -4.59
CA ARG A 191 13.75 3.87 -5.69
C ARG A 191 13.29 3.39 -7.06
N GLU A 192 13.18 2.08 -7.27
CA GLU A 192 12.92 1.48 -8.58
C GLU A 192 11.43 1.41 -8.92
N TYR A 193 10.58 1.16 -7.92
CA TYR A 193 9.16 0.85 -8.14
C TYR A 193 8.20 1.92 -7.63
N SER A 194 8.67 3.07 -7.14
CA SER A 194 7.81 4.16 -6.68
C SER A 194 8.17 5.49 -7.34
N ASP A 195 7.20 6.38 -7.45
CA ASP A 195 7.39 7.74 -7.94
C ASP A 195 7.88 8.65 -6.80
N TYR A 196 7.25 8.51 -5.62
CA TYR A 196 7.53 9.32 -4.42
C TYR A 196 7.71 8.44 -3.20
N ALA A 197 8.38 9.01 -2.19
CA ALA A 197 8.55 8.38 -0.89
C ALA A 197 8.14 9.32 0.25
N LEU A 198 7.35 8.79 1.17
CA LEU A 198 7.00 9.39 2.45
C LEU A 198 7.75 8.65 3.55
N ALA A 199 8.70 9.30 4.20
CA ALA A 199 9.37 8.70 5.34
C ALA A 199 8.68 9.10 6.64
N LEU A 200 8.26 8.08 7.37
CA LEU A 200 7.54 8.19 8.62
C LEU A 200 8.41 7.72 9.78
N ASN A 201 8.52 8.55 10.82
CA ASN A 201 9.04 8.19 12.12
C ASN A 201 8.26 8.95 13.19
N LYS A 202 7.03 8.49 13.49
CA LYS A 202 5.97 9.16 14.28
C LYS A 202 5.43 10.46 13.64
N CYS A 203 6.22 11.12 12.83
CA CYS A 203 5.87 12.29 12.01
C CYS A 203 6.55 12.16 10.65
N VAL A 204 6.27 13.06 9.71
CA VAL A 204 6.99 13.10 8.43
C VAL A 204 8.40 13.61 8.66
N VAL A 205 9.39 12.80 8.29
CA VAL A 205 10.82 13.18 8.34
C VAL A 205 11.37 13.47 6.95
N PHE A 206 10.75 12.90 5.91
CA PHE A 206 11.08 13.18 4.51
C PHE A 206 9.83 12.95 3.63
N PHE A 207 9.67 13.78 2.60
CA PHE A 207 8.70 13.58 1.52
C PHE A 207 9.28 14.16 0.24
N GLY A 208 9.39 13.34 -0.82
CA GLY A 208 10.01 13.74 -2.08
C GLY A 208 10.04 12.61 -3.11
N GLU A 209 10.76 12.83 -4.22
CA GLU A 209 10.94 11.79 -5.23
C GLU A 209 11.64 10.55 -4.66
N SER A 210 11.19 9.37 -5.08
CA SER A 210 11.70 8.09 -4.54
C SER A 210 13.21 7.90 -4.74
N LYS A 211 13.78 8.47 -5.81
CA LYS A 211 15.23 8.41 -6.06
C LYS A 211 16.09 9.07 -4.98
N GLU A 212 15.52 10.05 -4.25
CA GLU A 212 16.23 10.79 -3.21
C GLU A 212 16.46 9.98 -1.94
N VAL A 213 15.71 8.87 -1.73
CA VAL A 213 15.90 8.00 -0.55
C VAL A 213 17.28 7.34 -0.51
N MET A 214 17.98 7.27 -1.66
CA MET A 214 19.32 6.72 -1.75
C MET A 214 20.42 7.73 -1.33
N ASN A 215 20.07 9.02 -1.18
CA ASN A 215 21.01 10.02 -0.72
C ASN A 215 21.37 9.76 0.76
N PRO A 216 22.69 9.73 1.13
CA PRO A 216 23.11 9.48 2.51
C PRO A 216 22.50 10.44 3.55
N ASP A 217 22.29 11.70 3.18
CA ASP A 217 21.69 12.68 4.09
C ASP A 217 20.19 12.43 4.29
N THR A 218 19.48 12.00 3.24
CA THR A 218 18.08 11.56 3.33
C THR A 218 17.96 10.30 4.20
N GLN A 219 18.87 9.33 4.03
CA GLN A 219 18.89 8.11 4.86
C GLN A 219 19.12 8.42 6.34
N LYS A 220 20.02 9.37 6.65
CA LYS A 220 20.19 9.84 8.03
C LYS A 220 18.93 10.47 8.61
N GLN A 221 18.13 11.17 7.79
CA GLN A 221 16.84 11.72 8.23
C GLN A 221 15.82 10.61 8.47
N ILE A 222 15.76 9.60 7.60
CA ILE A 222 14.79 8.49 7.68
C ILE A 222 15.05 7.62 8.91
N TYR A 223 16.31 7.25 9.16
CA TYR A 223 16.69 6.27 10.18
C TYR A 223 17.38 6.88 11.41
N GLY A 224 17.68 8.18 11.41
CA GLY A 224 18.24 8.90 12.54
C GLY A 224 17.21 9.26 13.61
N GLU A 225 17.60 10.12 14.54
CA GLU A 225 16.64 10.68 15.50
C GLU A 225 15.58 11.50 14.74
N PRO A 226 14.29 11.31 15.06
CA PRO A 226 13.21 11.95 14.30
C PRO A 226 13.23 13.46 14.51
N ILE A 227 13.53 14.19 13.47
CA ILE A 227 13.33 15.64 13.40
C ILE A 227 12.06 15.84 12.58
N CYS A 228 10.93 16.04 13.26
CA CYS A 228 9.65 16.27 12.62
C CYS A 228 9.71 17.56 11.79
N ARG A 229 9.40 17.47 10.52
CA ARG A 229 9.29 18.62 9.62
C ARG A 229 7.81 18.96 9.45
N GLU A 230 7.48 20.23 9.59
CA GLU A 230 6.24 20.75 9.09
C GLU A 230 6.37 20.86 7.56
N TYR A 231 6.02 19.81 6.86
CA TYR A 231 5.75 19.95 5.45
C TYR A 231 4.39 20.66 5.36
N GLY A 232 4.42 21.95 5.03
CA GLY A 232 3.24 22.64 4.53
C GLY A 232 2.67 21.79 3.39
N GLU A 233 1.44 22.06 2.92
CA GLU A 233 0.73 21.26 1.92
C GLU A 233 1.65 20.64 0.85
N THR A 234 2.18 19.44 1.11
CA THR A 234 3.01 18.67 0.17
C THR A 234 2.09 17.96 -0.79
N HIS A 235 2.16 18.37 -2.06
CA HIS A 235 1.36 17.83 -3.15
C HIS A 235 2.22 16.92 -4.02
N VAL A 236 1.76 15.72 -4.31
CA VAL A 236 2.23 14.81 -5.36
C VAL A 236 1.06 14.17 -6.08
#